data_13aa471a69749271c8d55d16d7ac6269
#
_entry.id   13aa471a69749271c8d55d16d7ac6269
#
_cell.length_a   1.000
_cell.length_b   1.000
_cell.length_c   1.000
_cell.angle_alpha   90.00
_cell.angle_beta   90.00
_cell.angle_gamma   90.00
#
_symmetry.space_group_name_H-M   'P 1'
#
loop_
_entity.id
_entity.type
_entity.pdbx_description
1 polymer ?
#
loop_
_entity_poly.entity_id
_entity_poly.type
_entity_poly.pdbx_seq_one_letter_code
_entity_poly.pdbx_strand_id
1 'polypeptide(L)'
;LSRTQFVKMPNTFITTHSGAGTGEAEANCADMAISELKDYLENGNIAHSVNYPTCSMGKARAASRIACLHANVPNMIGQITAILAKDNANVQRMTNESAGENAYTMFDTDEHLDSSTIEALKQIPSMYRAKTGAPLVRKAPWPGLP
;
A
#
# COMPACT_ATOMS: atom_id res chain seq x y z
N LEU A 1 14.35 -0.75 -26.28
CA LEU A 1 14.06 -1.08 -27.68
C LEU A 1 12.93 -0.15 -28.17
N SER A 2 13.18 0.64 -29.23
CA SER A 2 12.13 1.51 -29.77
C SER A 2 11.04 0.66 -30.45
N ARG A 3 9.78 1.11 -30.40
CA ARG A 3 8.63 0.45 -31.06
C ARG A 3 8.91 0.08 -32.52
N THR A 4 9.74 0.87 -33.21
CA THR A 4 10.09 0.71 -34.62
C THR A 4 10.95 -0.55 -34.91
N GLN A 5 11.65 -1.09 -33.92
CA GLN A 5 12.51 -2.26 -34.11
C GLN A 5 11.67 -3.55 -34.18
N PHE A 6 10.60 -3.66 -33.41
CA PHE A 6 9.73 -4.84 -33.43
C PHE A 6 8.97 -5.00 -34.75
N VAL A 7 8.57 -3.89 -35.37
CA VAL A 7 7.81 -3.92 -36.66
C VAL A 7 8.61 -4.56 -37.79
N LYS A 8 9.92 -4.55 -37.71
CA LYS A 8 10.84 -5.07 -38.75
C LYS A 8 11.35 -6.48 -38.50
N MET A 9 10.96 -7.10 -37.37
CA MET A 9 11.43 -8.45 -37.06
C MET A 9 10.60 -9.49 -37.83
N PRO A 10 11.23 -10.54 -38.37
CA PRO A 10 10.50 -11.63 -39.03
C PRO A 10 9.60 -12.35 -38.02
N ASN A 11 8.47 -12.85 -38.49
CA ASN A 11 7.48 -13.56 -37.67
C ASN A 11 6.91 -12.74 -36.50
N THR A 12 6.92 -11.41 -36.60
CA THR A 12 6.38 -10.53 -35.56
C THR A 12 5.03 -9.99 -35.98
N PHE A 13 4.03 -10.16 -35.12
CA PHE A 13 2.71 -9.61 -35.27
C PHE A 13 2.45 -8.57 -34.18
N ILE A 14 2.06 -7.37 -34.59
CA ILE A 14 1.80 -6.26 -33.65
C ILE A 14 0.34 -5.89 -33.74
N THR A 15 -0.36 -5.98 -32.62
CA THR A 15 -1.75 -5.56 -32.48
C THR A 15 -1.84 -4.21 -31.79
N THR A 16 -2.99 -3.58 -31.83
CA THR A 16 -3.33 -2.47 -30.92
C THR A 16 -3.37 -2.96 -29.47
N HIS A 17 -3.30 -2.02 -28.52
CA HIS A 17 -3.40 -2.33 -27.09
C HIS A 17 -4.86 -2.72 -26.77
N SER A 18 -5.18 -3.98 -26.91
CA SER A 18 -6.55 -4.52 -26.77
C SER A 18 -6.64 -5.69 -25.77
N GLY A 19 -5.62 -5.87 -24.92
CA GLY A 19 -5.56 -7.01 -24.00
C GLY A 19 -6.71 -7.09 -22.99
N ALA A 20 -7.32 -5.96 -22.65
CA ALA A 20 -8.48 -5.89 -21.76
C ALA A 20 -9.84 -5.79 -22.51
N GLY A 21 -9.85 -5.98 -23.82
CA GLY A 21 -11.03 -5.77 -24.65
C GLY A 21 -11.98 -6.97 -24.75
N THR A 22 -11.90 -7.94 -23.84
CA THR A 22 -12.84 -9.07 -23.77
C THR A 22 -13.64 -9.00 -22.49
N GLY A 23 -14.89 -9.48 -22.48
CA GLY A 23 -15.73 -9.51 -21.29
C GLY A 23 -15.09 -10.27 -20.13
N GLU A 24 -14.32 -11.33 -20.39
CA GLU A 24 -13.55 -12.06 -19.39
C GLU A 24 -12.42 -11.20 -18.79
N ALA A 25 -11.68 -10.48 -19.62
CA ALA A 25 -10.61 -9.61 -19.16
C ALA A 25 -11.14 -8.44 -18.33
N GLU A 26 -12.26 -7.86 -18.72
CA GLU A 26 -12.93 -6.79 -17.94
C GLU A 26 -13.37 -7.29 -16.57
N ALA A 27 -14.01 -8.46 -16.49
CA ALA A 27 -14.42 -9.06 -15.23
C ALA A 27 -13.20 -9.37 -14.32
N ASN A 28 -12.16 -10.00 -14.87
CA ASN A 28 -10.95 -10.32 -14.12
C ASN A 28 -10.22 -9.05 -13.61
N CYS A 29 -10.16 -8.00 -14.43
CA CYS A 29 -9.59 -6.72 -14.01
C CYS A 29 -10.37 -6.08 -12.86
N ALA A 30 -11.70 -6.13 -12.91
CA ALA A 30 -12.55 -5.59 -11.85
C ALA A 30 -12.37 -6.38 -10.53
N ASP A 31 -12.39 -7.70 -10.58
CA ASP A 31 -12.22 -8.56 -9.41
C ASP A 31 -10.84 -8.38 -8.78
N MET A 32 -9.79 -8.30 -9.60
CA MET A 32 -8.43 -8.05 -9.14
C MET A 32 -8.31 -6.68 -8.47
N ALA A 33 -8.83 -5.62 -9.09
CA ALA A 33 -8.79 -4.28 -8.55
C ALA A 33 -9.55 -4.17 -7.21
N ILE A 34 -10.72 -4.80 -7.09
CA ILE A 34 -11.50 -4.85 -5.85
C ILE A 34 -10.75 -5.60 -4.77
N SER A 35 -10.14 -6.74 -5.10
CA SER A 35 -9.37 -7.55 -4.16
C SER A 35 -8.16 -6.79 -3.61
N GLU A 36 -7.42 -6.12 -4.46
CA GLU A 36 -6.25 -5.32 -4.09
C GLU A 36 -6.64 -4.10 -3.24
N LEU A 37 -7.71 -3.40 -3.63
CA LEU A 37 -8.23 -2.28 -2.86
C LEU A 37 -8.70 -2.72 -1.47
N LYS A 38 -9.39 -3.87 -1.38
CA LYS A 38 -9.80 -4.46 -0.12
C LYS A 38 -8.59 -4.80 0.76
N ASP A 39 -7.58 -5.46 0.20
CA ASP A 39 -6.37 -5.80 0.95
C ASP A 39 -5.61 -4.55 1.42
N TYR A 40 -5.53 -3.51 0.60
CA TYR A 40 -4.97 -2.22 1.02
C TYR A 40 -5.77 -1.57 2.15
N LEU A 41 -7.10 -1.58 2.10
CA LEU A 41 -7.94 -0.98 3.12
C LEU A 41 -7.92 -1.75 4.44
N GLU A 42 -7.93 -3.08 4.37
CA GLU A 42 -7.97 -3.96 5.54
C GLU A 42 -6.59 -4.22 6.16
N ASN A 43 -5.57 -4.40 5.32
CA ASN A 43 -4.27 -4.88 5.75
C ASN A 43 -3.12 -3.89 5.45
N GLY A 44 -3.36 -2.85 4.66
CA GLY A 44 -2.33 -1.91 4.24
C GLY A 44 -1.40 -2.45 3.14
N ASN A 45 -1.62 -3.65 2.63
CA ASN A 45 -0.76 -4.21 1.59
C ASN A 45 -0.93 -3.45 0.27
N ILE A 46 0.17 -3.27 -0.46
CA ILE A 46 0.18 -2.66 -1.80
C ILE A 46 0.66 -3.70 -2.81
N ALA A 47 -0.14 -3.93 -3.84
CA ALA A 47 0.22 -4.72 -5.00
C ALA A 47 -0.08 -3.92 -6.28
N HIS A 48 0.72 -4.11 -7.32
CA HIS A 48 0.57 -3.54 -8.66
C HIS A 48 0.33 -2.01 -8.72
N SER A 49 0.79 -1.27 -7.71
CA SER A 49 0.70 0.19 -7.70
C SER A 49 1.66 0.81 -8.73
N VAL A 50 1.21 1.86 -9.39
CA VAL A 50 2.03 2.63 -10.35
C VAL A 50 3.04 3.52 -9.63
N ASN A 51 2.67 4.05 -8.46
CA ASN A 51 3.42 5.10 -7.77
C ASN A 51 4.21 4.60 -6.57
N TYR A 52 3.84 3.44 -6.01
CA TYR A 52 4.46 2.88 -4.82
C TYR A 52 4.95 1.46 -5.07
N PRO A 53 5.98 1.02 -4.36
CA PRO A 53 6.48 -0.33 -4.48
C PRO A 53 5.45 -1.34 -3.97
N THR A 54 5.53 -2.57 -4.48
CA THR A 54 4.81 -3.68 -3.88
C THR A 54 5.34 -3.90 -2.46
N CYS A 55 4.44 -3.87 -1.49
CA CYS A 55 4.79 -4.00 -0.08
C CYS A 55 3.69 -4.77 0.65
N SER A 56 4.03 -5.86 1.31
CA SER A 56 3.06 -6.69 2.01
C SER A 56 3.62 -7.25 3.31
N MET A 57 2.81 -7.18 4.35
CA MET A 57 3.03 -7.86 5.63
C MET A 57 1.98 -8.94 5.89
N GLY A 58 1.18 -9.27 4.86
CA GLY A 58 0.05 -10.19 4.99
C GLY A 58 -1.08 -9.59 5.82
N LYS A 59 -1.95 -10.46 6.37
CA LYS A 59 -3.09 -10.02 7.18
C LYS A 59 -2.63 -9.29 8.45
N ALA A 60 -3.28 -8.16 8.74
CA ALA A 60 -3.08 -7.42 9.98
C ALA A 60 -3.63 -8.25 11.15
N ARG A 61 -2.74 -8.62 12.09
CA ARG A 61 -3.08 -9.42 13.28
C ARG A 61 -2.63 -8.75 14.58
N ALA A 62 -1.82 -7.70 14.49
CA ALA A 62 -1.33 -6.92 15.61
C ALA A 62 -2.44 -6.03 16.19
N ALA A 63 -2.22 -5.47 17.36
CA ALA A 63 -3.16 -4.54 17.99
C ALA A 63 -3.36 -3.28 17.12
N SER A 64 -2.27 -2.78 16.54
CA SER A 64 -2.33 -1.74 15.50
C SER A 64 -1.35 -2.04 14.37
N ARG A 65 -1.78 -1.74 13.14
CA ARG A 65 -0.90 -1.63 11.98
C ARG A 65 -0.90 -0.20 11.50
N ILE A 66 0.29 0.37 11.35
CA ILE A 66 0.47 1.73 10.83
C ILE A 66 1.03 1.61 9.42
N ALA A 67 0.47 2.40 8.51
CA ALA A 67 0.95 2.53 7.15
C ALA A 67 1.35 3.98 6.88
N CYS A 68 2.58 4.18 6.47
CA CYS A 68 3.20 5.47 6.20
C CYS A 68 3.63 5.56 4.74
N LEU A 69 3.08 6.55 4.03
CA LEU A 69 3.52 6.93 2.70
C LEU A 69 4.38 8.18 2.85
N HIS A 70 5.62 8.13 2.37
CA HIS A 70 6.56 9.23 2.55
C HIS A 70 7.58 9.31 1.42
N ALA A 71 8.33 10.42 1.36
CA ALA A 71 9.46 10.52 0.44
C ALA A 71 10.57 9.54 0.84
N ASN A 72 11.27 9.03 -0.16
CA ASN A 72 12.43 8.17 0.04
C ASN A 72 13.67 9.02 0.39
N VAL A 73 13.69 9.57 1.59
CA VAL A 73 14.78 10.41 2.11
C VAL A 73 15.37 9.82 3.39
N PRO A 74 16.64 10.15 3.71
CA PRO A 74 17.30 9.64 4.92
C PRO A 74 16.53 9.94 6.21
N ASN A 75 16.67 9.05 7.20
CA ASN A 75 16.15 9.20 8.56
C ASN A 75 14.61 9.20 8.70
N MET A 76 13.86 8.79 7.70
CA MET A 76 12.39 8.69 7.84
C MET A 76 11.99 7.63 8.88
N ILE A 77 12.59 6.44 8.79
CA ILE A 77 12.33 5.35 9.74
C ILE A 77 12.70 5.78 11.16
N GLY A 78 13.85 6.46 11.33
CA GLY A 78 14.29 6.96 12.64
C GLY A 78 13.31 7.95 13.27
N GLN A 79 12.76 8.87 12.49
CA GLN A 79 11.75 9.82 12.96
C GLN A 79 10.44 9.13 13.34
N ILE A 80 9.98 8.18 12.53
CA ILE A 80 8.77 7.40 12.80
C ILE A 80 8.93 6.60 14.09
N THR A 81 10.02 5.84 14.22
CA THR A 81 10.27 5.00 15.40
C THR A 81 10.46 5.82 16.66
N ALA A 82 11.05 7.02 16.56
CA ALA A 82 11.17 7.93 17.71
C ALA A 82 9.80 8.41 18.23
N ILE A 83 8.83 8.62 17.36
CA ILE A 83 7.46 8.96 17.77
C ILE A 83 6.79 7.76 18.43
N LEU A 84 6.90 6.56 17.84
CA LEU A 84 6.34 5.34 18.42
C LEU A 84 6.92 5.04 19.79
N ALA A 85 8.23 5.25 19.96
CA ALA A 85 8.91 5.05 21.25
C ALA A 85 8.45 6.03 22.34
N LYS A 86 8.07 7.27 21.99
CA LYS A 86 7.50 8.24 22.96
C LYS A 86 6.16 7.75 23.52
N ASP A 87 5.38 7.05 22.72
CA ASP A 87 4.11 6.47 23.14
C ASP A 87 4.27 5.06 23.71
N ASN A 88 5.53 4.67 24.00
CA ASN A 88 5.87 3.35 24.54
C ASN A 88 5.37 2.16 23.69
N ALA A 89 5.11 2.40 22.41
CA ALA A 89 4.66 1.38 21.49
C ALA A 89 5.82 0.50 21.02
N ASN A 90 5.70 -0.80 21.25
CA ASN A 90 6.70 -1.77 20.81
C ASN A 90 6.40 -2.25 19.38
N VAL A 91 7.39 -2.11 18.50
CA VAL A 91 7.28 -2.55 17.10
C VAL A 91 7.59 -4.05 17.01
N GLN A 92 6.60 -4.84 16.68
CA GLN A 92 6.74 -6.29 16.52
C GLN A 92 7.24 -6.69 15.13
N ARG A 93 6.77 -5.99 14.11
CA ARG A 93 7.12 -6.21 12.71
C ARG A 93 7.20 -4.90 11.97
N MET A 94 8.10 -4.84 11.01
CA MET A 94 8.25 -3.68 10.13
C MET A 94 8.62 -4.14 8.73
N THR A 95 8.10 -3.43 7.73
CA THR A 95 8.61 -3.50 6.35
C THR A 95 8.72 -2.09 5.80
N ASN A 96 9.74 -1.87 4.98
CA ASN A 96 9.95 -0.62 4.25
C ASN A 96 10.39 -0.95 2.84
N GLU A 97 9.63 -0.47 1.87
CA GLU A 97 9.92 -0.63 0.47
C GLU A 97 9.96 0.74 -0.20
N SER A 98 10.85 0.91 -1.17
CA SER A 98 10.99 2.17 -1.89
C SER A 98 11.04 1.96 -3.41
N ALA A 99 10.48 2.92 -4.14
CA ALA A 99 10.54 3.00 -5.60
C ALA A 99 10.75 4.46 -6.01
N GLY A 100 11.95 4.76 -6.53
CA GLY A 100 12.34 6.12 -6.88
C GLY A 100 12.28 7.06 -5.69
N GLU A 101 11.46 8.10 -5.82
CA GLU A 101 11.31 9.14 -4.79
C GLU A 101 10.30 8.79 -3.70
N ASN A 102 9.54 7.71 -3.85
CA ASN A 102 8.50 7.30 -2.94
C ASN A 102 8.90 6.09 -2.11
N ALA A 103 8.51 6.08 -0.86
CA ALA A 103 8.67 4.95 0.05
C ALA A 103 7.37 4.66 0.80
N TYR A 104 7.22 3.41 1.14
CA TYR A 104 6.08 2.92 1.91
C TYR A 104 6.60 2.06 3.06
N THR A 105 6.23 2.46 4.28
CA THR A 105 6.64 1.75 5.49
C THR A 105 5.42 1.29 6.26
N MET A 106 5.41 0.04 6.67
CA MET A 106 4.40 -0.49 7.59
C MET A 106 5.03 -0.96 8.88
N PHE A 107 4.31 -0.75 9.98
CA PHE A 107 4.66 -1.22 11.32
C PHE A 107 3.48 -1.94 11.95
N ASP A 108 3.73 -3.06 12.59
CA ASP A 108 2.81 -3.73 13.49
C ASP A 108 3.26 -3.47 14.92
N THR A 109 2.36 -2.99 15.78
CA THR A 109 2.61 -2.72 17.19
C THR A 109 1.74 -3.59 18.09
N ASP A 110 2.23 -3.85 19.31
CA ASP A 110 1.55 -4.66 20.31
C ASP A 110 0.44 -3.91 21.07
N GLU A 111 0.42 -2.58 20.94
CA GLU A 111 -0.59 -1.74 21.57
C GLU A 111 -1.39 -0.94 20.56
N HIS A 112 -2.61 -0.53 20.98
CA HIS A 112 -3.41 0.41 20.23
C HIS A 112 -2.83 1.81 20.33
N LEU A 113 -2.62 2.42 19.17
CA LEU A 113 -2.08 3.78 19.09
C LEU A 113 -3.20 4.81 19.11
N ASP A 114 -2.96 5.87 19.84
CA ASP A 114 -3.88 7.00 19.90
C ASP A 114 -3.86 7.85 18.63
N SER A 115 -4.94 8.59 18.43
CA SER A 115 -5.02 9.54 17.30
C SER A 115 -3.92 10.60 17.35
N SER A 116 -3.43 10.95 18.54
CA SER A 116 -2.32 11.88 18.74
C SER A 116 -1.02 11.40 18.11
N THR A 117 -0.71 10.12 18.21
CA THR A 117 0.47 9.49 17.56
C THR A 117 0.36 9.62 16.03
N ILE A 118 -0.81 9.35 15.47
CA ILE A 118 -1.03 9.46 14.04
C ILE A 118 -0.90 10.91 13.56
N GLU A 119 -1.42 11.86 14.31
CA GLU A 119 -1.22 13.28 14.00
C GLU A 119 0.26 13.69 14.12
N ALA A 120 0.99 13.21 15.12
CA ALA A 120 2.43 13.44 15.23
C ALA A 120 3.21 12.86 14.04
N LEU A 121 2.85 11.67 13.57
CA LEU A 121 3.46 11.06 12.38
C LEU A 121 3.20 11.92 11.12
N LYS A 122 2.02 12.49 10.96
CA LYS A 122 1.69 13.36 9.83
C LYS A 122 2.48 14.66 9.82
N GLN A 123 3.00 15.11 10.97
CA GLN A 123 3.82 16.31 11.08
C GLN A 123 5.30 16.09 10.71
N ILE A 124 5.72 14.86 10.48
CA ILE A 124 7.10 14.57 10.04
C ILE A 124 7.32 15.22 8.66
N PRO A 125 8.38 16.01 8.47
CA PRO A 125 8.75 16.53 7.16
C PRO A 125 8.88 15.38 6.13
N SER A 126 8.34 15.56 4.94
CA SER A 126 8.32 14.55 3.86
C SER A 126 7.39 13.35 4.11
N MET A 127 6.55 13.37 5.12
CA MET A 127 5.44 12.45 5.28
C MET A 127 4.26 12.90 4.40
N TYR A 128 3.82 12.04 3.51
CA TYR A 128 2.65 12.32 2.67
C TYR A 128 1.36 11.91 3.36
N ARG A 129 1.38 10.74 3.99
CA ARG A 129 0.22 10.21 4.70
C ARG A 129 0.64 9.17 5.74
N ALA A 130 0.03 9.23 6.90
CA ALA A 130 0.06 8.18 7.90
C ALA A 130 -1.36 7.79 8.28
N LYS A 131 -1.63 6.50 8.37
CA LYS A 131 -2.92 5.96 8.84
C LYS A 131 -2.70 4.72 9.67
N THR A 132 -3.56 4.49 10.63
CA THR A 132 -3.72 3.18 11.24
C THR A 132 -4.61 2.33 10.34
N GLY A 133 -4.11 1.16 9.94
CA GLY A 133 -4.93 0.05 9.54
C GLY A 133 -5.25 -0.73 10.80
N ALA A 134 -6.21 -0.28 11.59
CA ALA A 134 -6.91 -1.23 12.43
C ALA A 134 -7.68 -2.15 11.49
N PRO A 135 -7.82 -3.46 11.79
CA PRO A 135 -8.81 -4.24 11.08
C PRO A 135 -10.12 -3.48 11.24
N LEU A 136 -10.64 -2.96 10.15
CA LEU A 136 -12.02 -2.46 10.10
C LEU A 136 -12.96 -3.66 10.26
N VAL A 137 -12.82 -4.39 11.37
CA VAL A 137 -13.86 -5.20 11.95
C VAL A 137 -14.75 -4.27 12.78
N ARG A 138 -15.17 -3.18 12.21
CA ARG A 138 -16.51 -2.72 12.48
C ARG A 138 -17.40 -3.64 11.66
N LYS A 139 -17.98 -4.60 12.36
CA LYS A 139 -19.23 -5.23 11.98
C LYS A 139 -20.28 -4.12 11.80
N ALA A 140 -20.25 -3.44 10.68
CA ALA A 140 -21.41 -2.81 10.11
C ALA A 140 -21.82 -3.73 8.96
N PRO A 141 -22.99 -4.39 9.05
CA PRO A 141 -23.53 -5.05 7.88
C PRO A 141 -23.68 -3.96 6.82
N TRP A 142 -23.12 -4.17 5.66
CA TRP A 142 -23.48 -3.39 4.47
C TRP A 142 -24.99 -3.49 4.33
N PRO A 143 -25.73 -2.35 4.32
CA PRO A 143 -27.12 -2.42 3.93
C PRO A 143 -27.14 -3.01 2.53
N GLY A 144 -27.82 -4.14 2.37
CA GLY A 144 -27.90 -4.88 1.13
C GLY A 144 -28.21 -3.95 -0.04
N LEU A 145 -27.47 -4.13 -1.13
CA LEU A 145 -27.87 -3.66 -2.44
C LEU A 145 -29.17 -4.39 -2.83
N PRO A 146 -30.14 -3.70 -3.41
CA PRO A 146 -31.40 -4.28 -3.89
C PRO A 146 -31.15 -5.31 -4.97
#